data_ee63214463302ad24100b37619ac45ac
#
_entry.id   ee63214463302ad24100b37619ac45ac
#
_cell.length_a   1.000
_cell.length_b   1.000
_cell.length_c   1.000
_cell.angle_alpha   90.00
_cell.angle_beta   90.00
_cell.angle_gamma   90.00
#
_symmetry.space_group_name_H-M   'P 1'
#
loop_
_entity.id
_entity.type
_entity.pdbx_description
1 polymer ?
#
loop_
_entity_poly.entity_id
_entity_poly.type
_entity_poly.pdbx_seq_one_letter_code
_entity_poly.pdbx_strand_id
1 'polypeptide(L)'
;MMKALVLHAPHDLRLDEIAAAADPGPGEVRVAVSHGGICGSDLHYYHHGGFGTVRLREPMALGHEVSGIVTALGAGVTDLCEGDRVAVNPSRPCGRCDYCRRGLAHHCLDMRFNGSAMRFPHEQGLFRAAVTLPAAQAVRLPAETDLALAAMSEPLAVCLHAVAGAGSLIGKRVLVSGCGPIGCLTILAARAAGAEEIVASDIAAPALAAARAVGADRVLDLAAEPEALEPFAEGKGRIDVVFECSGAPPALLAALRVLRPQGLLVAVGLGPEVALPVTALVAREIRLQGSFRFDAEFATAARAIASGRIDVSPLLTRVLPVTEAADAFALASDKSRAMKVQIAFPPP
;
A
#
# COMPACT_ATOMS: atom_id res chain seq x y z
N MET A 1 -17.45 -22.83 -11.52
CA MET A 1 -16.91 -21.61 -12.13
C MET A 1 -17.09 -20.45 -11.16
N MET A 2 -16.24 -19.41 -11.19
CA MET A 2 -16.36 -18.21 -10.39
C MET A 2 -15.95 -16.98 -11.20
N LYS A 3 -16.40 -15.79 -10.80
CA LYS A 3 -16.01 -14.52 -11.43
C LYS A 3 -14.63 -14.06 -10.94
N ALA A 4 -13.84 -13.54 -11.88
CA ALA A 4 -12.55 -12.90 -11.61
C ALA A 4 -12.34 -11.71 -12.54
N LEU A 5 -11.70 -10.67 -12.01
CA LEU A 5 -11.33 -9.50 -12.81
C LEU A 5 -9.94 -9.71 -13.40
N VAL A 6 -9.88 -10.02 -14.68
CA VAL A 6 -8.68 -10.43 -15.41
C VAL A 6 -8.25 -9.36 -16.40
N LEU A 7 -7.00 -8.97 -16.33
CA LEU A 7 -6.36 -8.10 -17.32
C LEU A 7 -5.70 -8.97 -18.40
N HIS A 8 -6.18 -8.84 -19.64
CA HIS A 8 -5.66 -9.58 -20.80
C HIS A 8 -4.52 -8.82 -21.51
N ALA A 9 -4.66 -7.51 -21.60
CA ALA A 9 -3.70 -6.58 -22.17
C ALA A 9 -3.96 -5.18 -21.62
N PRO A 10 -3.11 -4.17 -21.85
CA PRO A 10 -3.41 -2.80 -21.50
C PRO A 10 -4.81 -2.38 -21.98
N HIS A 11 -5.61 -1.81 -21.08
CA HIS A 11 -7.01 -1.40 -21.28
C HIS A 11 -8.00 -2.54 -21.62
N ASP A 12 -7.58 -3.81 -21.55
CA ASP A 12 -8.45 -4.97 -21.78
C ASP A 12 -8.69 -5.71 -20.45
N LEU A 13 -9.50 -5.10 -19.58
CA LEU A 13 -9.90 -5.63 -18.29
C LEU A 13 -11.28 -6.27 -18.40
N ARG A 14 -11.39 -7.55 -18.06
CA ARG A 14 -12.63 -8.33 -18.21
C ARG A 14 -13.05 -8.99 -16.90
N LEU A 15 -14.37 -9.11 -16.71
CA LEU A 15 -14.93 -9.93 -15.64
C LEU A 15 -15.17 -11.35 -16.19
N ASP A 16 -14.15 -12.18 -16.11
CA ASP A 16 -14.14 -13.53 -16.67
C ASP A 16 -14.78 -14.57 -15.74
N GLU A 17 -15.21 -15.67 -16.32
CA GLU A 17 -15.52 -16.91 -15.62
C GLU A 17 -14.28 -17.81 -15.62
N ILE A 18 -13.71 -18.06 -14.47
CA ILE A 18 -12.55 -18.92 -14.27
C ILE A 18 -12.93 -20.17 -13.44
N ALA A 19 -12.02 -21.13 -13.35
CA ALA A 19 -12.21 -22.30 -12.49
C ALA A 19 -12.52 -21.85 -11.03
N ALA A 20 -13.44 -22.52 -10.38
CA ALA A 20 -13.72 -22.28 -8.97
C ALA A 20 -12.46 -22.44 -8.12
N ALA A 21 -12.41 -21.73 -6.98
CA ALA A 21 -11.33 -21.91 -6.02
C ALA A 21 -11.30 -23.38 -5.57
N ALA A 22 -10.10 -23.95 -5.53
CA ALA A 22 -9.92 -25.34 -5.09
C ALA A 22 -10.41 -25.53 -3.64
N ASP A 23 -10.78 -26.75 -3.27
CA ASP A 23 -10.98 -27.05 -1.87
C ASP A 23 -9.66 -26.90 -1.11
N PRO A 24 -9.69 -26.37 0.13
CA PRO A 24 -8.48 -26.11 0.87
C PRO A 24 -7.79 -27.41 1.27
N GLY A 25 -6.51 -27.52 0.92
CA GLY A 25 -5.61 -28.58 1.38
C GLY A 25 -5.20 -28.38 2.85
N PRO A 26 -4.37 -29.29 3.41
CA PRO A 26 -3.86 -29.14 4.78
C PRO A 26 -3.15 -27.79 4.98
N GLY A 27 -3.54 -27.05 6.03
CA GLY A 27 -2.97 -25.75 6.35
C GLY A 27 -3.47 -24.59 5.47
N GLU A 28 -4.45 -24.81 4.59
CA GLU A 28 -5.06 -23.80 3.73
C GLU A 28 -6.46 -23.42 4.18
N VAL A 29 -6.92 -22.26 3.72
CA VAL A 29 -8.29 -21.77 3.92
C VAL A 29 -8.84 -21.27 2.59
N ARG A 30 -10.16 -21.38 2.43
CA ARG A 30 -10.87 -20.70 1.35
C ARG A 30 -11.53 -19.44 1.89
N VAL A 31 -11.27 -18.32 1.25
CA VAL A 31 -11.82 -17.01 1.58
C VAL A 31 -12.71 -16.55 0.45
N ALA A 32 -13.97 -16.24 0.73
CA ALA A 32 -14.82 -15.47 -0.16
C ALA A 32 -14.38 -14.01 -0.06
N VAL A 33 -13.93 -13.43 -1.16
CA VAL A 33 -13.48 -12.03 -1.20
C VAL A 33 -14.71 -11.13 -1.11
N SER A 34 -14.64 -10.14 -0.22
CA SER A 34 -15.70 -9.15 -0.04
C SER A 34 -15.34 -7.83 -0.71
N HIS A 35 -14.18 -7.26 -0.38
CA HIS A 35 -13.72 -5.97 -0.89
C HIS A 35 -12.27 -6.08 -1.36
N GLY A 36 -11.96 -5.33 -2.43
CA GLY A 36 -10.60 -5.23 -2.95
C GLY A 36 -10.25 -3.81 -3.36
N GLY A 37 -9.14 -3.28 -2.82
CA GLY A 37 -8.61 -1.96 -3.15
C GLY A 37 -7.86 -1.95 -4.47
N ILE A 38 -8.11 -0.94 -5.32
CA ILE A 38 -7.34 -0.71 -6.54
C ILE A 38 -6.06 0.04 -6.15
N CYS A 39 -4.91 -0.57 -6.43
CA CYS A 39 -3.58 -0.01 -6.19
C CYS A 39 -3.04 0.71 -7.43
N GLY A 40 -2.09 1.62 -7.23
CA GLY A 40 -1.34 2.25 -8.32
C GLY A 40 -0.64 1.22 -9.22
N SER A 41 -0.18 0.09 -8.69
CA SER A 41 0.41 -0.99 -9.50
C SER A 41 -0.62 -1.70 -10.39
N ASP A 42 -1.87 -1.88 -9.93
CA ASP A 42 -2.96 -2.38 -10.78
C ASP A 42 -3.23 -1.42 -11.95
N LEU A 43 -3.20 -0.11 -11.67
CA LEU A 43 -3.35 0.93 -12.70
C LEU A 43 -2.17 0.93 -13.69
N HIS A 44 -0.94 0.68 -13.22
CA HIS A 44 0.21 0.54 -14.11
C HIS A 44 0.08 -0.68 -15.04
N TYR A 45 -0.39 -1.81 -14.54
CA TYR A 45 -0.72 -2.95 -15.40
C TYR A 45 -1.83 -2.59 -16.39
N TYR A 46 -2.90 -1.97 -15.90
CA TYR A 46 -4.05 -1.59 -16.73
C TYR A 46 -3.69 -0.61 -17.85
N HIS A 47 -2.92 0.44 -17.57
CA HIS A 47 -2.58 1.45 -18.57
C HIS A 47 -1.38 1.07 -19.45
N HIS A 48 -0.39 0.40 -18.89
CA HIS A 48 0.93 0.25 -19.53
C HIS A 48 1.40 -1.21 -19.65
N GLY A 49 0.63 -2.17 -19.17
CA GLY A 49 1.02 -3.59 -19.14
C GLY A 49 2.17 -3.89 -18.18
N GLY A 50 2.50 -2.95 -17.27
CA GLY A 50 3.57 -3.14 -16.28
C GLY A 50 4.27 -1.86 -15.85
N PHE A 51 5.32 -1.99 -15.06
CA PHE A 51 6.15 -0.89 -14.56
C PHE A 51 7.61 -1.34 -14.37
N GLY A 52 8.57 -0.42 -14.47
CA GLY A 52 9.99 -0.76 -14.44
C GLY A 52 10.33 -1.84 -15.48
N THR A 53 10.86 -2.98 -15.04
CA THR A 53 11.16 -4.16 -15.86
C THR A 53 10.05 -5.21 -15.83
N VAL A 54 9.04 -5.05 -14.99
CA VAL A 54 7.93 -6.01 -14.83
C VAL A 54 6.91 -5.80 -15.95
N ARG A 55 6.56 -6.89 -16.65
CA ARG A 55 5.62 -6.86 -17.79
C ARG A 55 4.60 -7.98 -17.69
N LEU A 56 3.36 -7.66 -18.04
CA LEU A 56 2.30 -8.63 -18.28
C LEU A 56 2.67 -9.46 -19.53
N ARG A 57 2.75 -10.78 -19.38
CA ARG A 57 3.09 -11.72 -20.45
C ARG A 57 2.01 -12.75 -20.71
N GLU A 58 1.03 -12.84 -19.86
CA GLU A 58 -0.16 -13.68 -19.94
C GLU A 58 -1.31 -13.00 -19.21
N PRO A 59 -2.57 -13.35 -19.47
CA PRO A 59 -3.72 -12.82 -18.70
C PRO A 59 -3.55 -13.08 -17.21
N MET A 60 -3.81 -12.05 -16.39
CA MET A 60 -3.62 -12.11 -14.95
C MET A 60 -4.81 -11.49 -14.22
N ALA A 61 -5.38 -12.23 -13.26
CA ALA A 61 -6.28 -11.61 -12.30
C ALA A 61 -5.52 -10.54 -11.51
N LEU A 62 -6.08 -9.34 -11.36
CA LEU A 62 -5.49 -8.25 -10.62
C LEU A 62 -5.81 -8.33 -9.12
N GLY A 63 -5.30 -7.37 -8.35
CA GLY A 63 -5.64 -7.11 -6.95
C GLY A 63 -4.76 -7.83 -5.94
N HIS A 64 -4.44 -7.10 -4.88
CA HIS A 64 -3.61 -7.58 -3.76
C HIS A 64 -3.99 -6.91 -2.43
N GLU A 65 -4.92 -5.99 -2.42
CA GLU A 65 -5.43 -5.30 -1.24
C GLU A 65 -6.85 -5.82 -0.95
N VAL A 66 -7.02 -6.98 -0.29
CA VAL A 66 -8.34 -7.57 -0.11
C VAL A 66 -8.66 -7.99 1.32
N SER A 67 -9.95 -8.05 1.59
CA SER A 67 -10.57 -8.61 2.77
C SER A 67 -11.71 -9.54 2.39
N GLY A 68 -12.11 -10.42 3.29
CA GLY A 68 -13.18 -11.37 3.00
C GLY A 68 -13.60 -12.18 4.21
N ILE A 69 -14.30 -13.27 3.92
CA ILE A 69 -14.88 -14.17 4.93
C ILE A 69 -14.37 -15.59 4.64
N VAL A 70 -13.92 -16.30 5.67
CA VAL A 70 -13.51 -17.70 5.59
C VAL A 70 -14.74 -18.56 5.32
N THR A 71 -14.68 -19.39 4.27
CA THR A 71 -15.80 -20.26 3.86
C THR A 71 -15.51 -21.74 3.92
N ALA A 72 -14.23 -22.12 4.06
CA ALA A 72 -13.82 -23.51 4.29
C ALA A 72 -12.42 -23.55 4.87
N LEU A 73 -12.12 -24.62 5.61
CA LEU A 73 -10.84 -24.85 6.29
C LEU A 73 -10.26 -26.20 5.85
N GLY A 74 -8.97 -26.20 5.56
CA GLY A 74 -8.20 -27.43 5.37
C GLY A 74 -7.80 -28.07 6.70
N ALA A 75 -7.37 -29.31 6.64
CA ALA A 75 -6.93 -30.04 7.82
C ALA A 75 -5.76 -29.31 8.52
N GLY A 76 -5.77 -29.28 9.85
CA GLY A 76 -4.73 -28.68 10.68
C GLY A 76 -4.85 -27.17 10.87
N VAL A 77 -5.83 -26.49 10.29
CA VAL A 77 -6.11 -25.08 10.59
C VAL A 77 -6.93 -25.00 11.88
N THR A 78 -6.37 -24.36 12.91
CA THR A 78 -6.97 -24.25 14.26
C THR A 78 -7.27 -22.82 14.68
N ASP A 79 -6.63 -21.83 14.05
CA ASP A 79 -6.68 -20.42 14.47
C ASP A 79 -7.79 -19.62 13.74
N LEU A 80 -8.48 -20.27 12.79
CA LEU A 80 -9.56 -19.70 12.02
C LEU A 80 -10.79 -20.61 12.07
N CYS A 81 -11.97 -20.01 11.91
CA CYS A 81 -13.26 -20.69 11.77
C CYS A 81 -13.99 -20.22 10.51
N GLU A 82 -14.89 -21.04 9.98
CA GLU A 82 -15.82 -20.57 8.94
C GLU A 82 -16.67 -19.42 9.49
N GLY A 83 -16.85 -18.39 8.66
CA GLY A 83 -17.49 -17.13 9.04
C GLY A 83 -16.54 -16.07 9.59
N ASP A 84 -15.28 -16.39 9.90
CA ASP A 84 -14.31 -15.40 10.34
C ASP A 84 -14.06 -14.36 9.26
N ARG A 85 -14.07 -13.09 9.65
CA ARG A 85 -13.62 -11.95 8.81
C ARG A 85 -12.10 -11.91 8.81
N VAL A 86 -11.52 -11.70 7.63
CA VAL A 86 -10.07 -11.69 7.45
C VAL A 86 -9.60 -10.58 6.52
N ALA A 87 -8.43 -10.02 6.82
CA ALA A 87 -7.61 -9.31 5.84
C ALA A 87 -6.62 -10.31 5.22
N VAL A 88 -6.43 -10.26 3.91
CA VAL A 88 -5.59 -11.24 3.20
C VAL A 88 -4.24 -10.61 2.87
N ASN A 89 -3.17 -11.17 3.44
CA ASN A 89 -1.79 -10.80 3.11
C ASN A 89 -1.43 -11.38 1.74
N PRO A 90 -1.14 -10.54 0.73
CA PRO A 90 -0.78 -11.03 -0.60
C PRO A 90 0.62 -11.65 -0.68
N SER A 91 1.47 -11.46 0.35
CA SER A 91 2.85 -11.94 0.37
C SER A 91 2.94 -13.38 0.81
N ARG A 92 3.67 -14.19 0.05
CA ARG A 92 4.01 -15.57 0.39
C ARG A 92 5.50 -15.82 0.18
N PRO A 93 6.34 -15.48 1.17
CA PRO A 93 7.77 -15.75 1.13
C PRO A 93 8.05 -17.26 1.25
N CYS A 94 9.20 -17.72 0.72
CA CYS A 94 9.55 -19.14 0.75
C CYS A 94 9.94 -19.68 2.13
N GLY A 95 10.20 -18.82 3.11
CA GLY A 95 10.59 -19.17 4.48
C GLY A 95 12.01 -19.75 4.65
N ARG A 96 12.73 -20.07 3.56
CA ARG A 96 13.99 -20.85 3.63
C ARG A 96 15.22 -20.20 2.99
N CYS A 97 15.06 -19.14 2.18
CA CYS A 97 16.20 -18.43 1.60
C CYS A 97 16.93 -17.57 2.65
N ASP A 98 18.11 -17.08 2.30
CA ASP A 98 18.93 -16.32 3.23
C ASP A 98 18.23 -15.08 3.79
N TYR A 99 17.46 -14.38 2.96
CA TYR A 99 16.69 -13.21 3.42
C TYR A 99 15.58 -13.61 4.40
N CYS A 100 14.83 -14.67 4.11
CA CYS A 100 13.81 -15.18 5.03
C CYS A 100 14.42 -15.59 6.38
N ARG A 101 15.55 -16.31 6.36
CA ARG A 101 16.25 -16.73 7.60
C ARG A 101 16.82 -15.57 8.41
N ARG A 102 17.04 -14.42 7.77
CA ARG A 102 17.50 -13.17 8.42
C ARG A 102 16.38 -12.28 8.90
N GLY A 103 15.09 -12.72 8.78
CA GLY A 103 13.94 -11.90 9.14
C GLY A 103 13.63 -10.79 8.12
N LEU A 104 14.08 -10.94 6.88
CA LEU A 104 13.86 -10.00 5.78
C LEU A 104 12.97 -10.66 4.72
N ALA A 105 11.82 -11.20 5.16
CA ALA A 105 10.95 -11.99 4.31
C ALA A 105 10.40 -11.23 3.11
N HIS A 106 10.21 -9.92 3.21
CA HIS A 106 9.82 -9.03 2.10
C HIS A 106 10.87 -8.97 0.96
N HIS A 107 12.13 -9.33 1.22
CA HIS A 107 13.20 -9.51 0.24
C HIS A 107 13.42 -10.96 -0.19
N CYS A 108 12.44 -11.84 0.04
CA CYS A 108 12.53 -13.25 -0.32
C CYS A 108 12.94 -13.45 -1.79
N LEU A 109 13.94 -14.31 -2.04
CA LEU A 109 14.42 -14.63 -3.39
C LEU A 109 13.38 -15.38 -4.24
N ASP A 110 12.43 -16.04 -3.57
CA ASP A 110 11.34 -16.79 -4.20
C ASP A 110 9.98 -16.23 -3.73
N MET A 111 9.84 -14.91 -3.69
CA MET A 111 8.61 -14.25 -3.29
C MET A 111 7.49 -14.55 -4.26
N ARG A 112 6.36 -15.04 -3.73
CA ARG A 112 5.08 -15.07 -4.41
C ARG A 112 4.20 -13.97 -3.85
N PHE A 113 3.76 -13.08 -4.72
CA PHE A 113 2.93 -11.94 -4.34
C PHE A 113 1.71 -11.90 -5.23
N ASN A 114 0.54 -12.10 -4.67
CA ASN A 114 -0.70 -12.14 -5.44
C ASN A 114 -0.89 -10.84 -6.26
N GLY A 115 -1.34 -10.97 -7.52
CA GLY A 115 -1.53 -9.84 -8.41
C GLY A 115 -0.23 -9.24 -8.96
N SER A 116 0.86 -10.02 -9.00
CA SER A 116 2.16 -9.55 -9.47
C SER A 116 2.68 -10.32 -10.68
N ALA A 117 3.06 -9.58 -11.73
CA ALA A 117 3.70 -10.11 -12.92
C ALA A 117 5.25 -10.23 -12.80
N MET A 118 5.82 -10.07 -11.60
CA MET A 118 7.27 -10.21 -11.36
C MET A 118 7.78 -11.63 -11.69
N ARG A 119 6.93 -12.63 -11.52
CA ARG A 119 7.23 -14.01 -11.85
C ARG A 119 6.56 -14.44 -13.17
N PHE A 120 7.02 -15.55 -13.73
CA PHE A 120 6.36 -16.23 -14.84
C PHE A 120 6.34 -17.75 -14.57
N PRO A 121 5.18 -18.44 -14.64
CA PRO A 121 3.83 -17.86 -14.78
C PRO A 121 3.53 -16.81 -13.70
N HIS A 122 2.60 -15.87 -14.01
CA HIS A 122 2.25 -14.79 -13.09
C HIS A 122 1.54 -15.30 -11.83
N GLU A 123 1.77 -14.62 -10.70
CA GLU A 123 0.99 -14.87 -9.48
C GLU A 123 -0.36 -14.18 -9.61
N GLN A 124 -1.40 -14.99 -9.79
CA GLN A 124 -2.76 -14.50 -9.97
C GLN A 124 -3.23 -13.68 -8.76
N GLY A 125 -3.87 -12.55 -9.03
CA GLY A 125 -4.35 -11.64 -8.02
C GLY A 125 -5.61 -12.12 -7.29
N LEU A 126 -6.07 -11.30 -6.38
CA LEU A 126 -7.13 -11.61 -5.42
C LEU A 126 -8.49 -11.00 -5.83
N PHE A 127 -8.60 -10.28 -6.94
CA PHE A 127 -9.90 -9.83 -7.47
C PHE A 127 -10.67 -10.99 -8.10
N ARG A 128 -11.02 -11.95 -7.27
CA ARG A 128 -11.77 -13.17 -7.58
C ARG A 128 -12.85 -13.39 -6.53
N ALA A 129 -13.97 -13.99 -6.90
CA ALA A 129 -15.07 -14.24 -5.96
C ALA A 129 -14.63 -15.07 -4.73
N ALA A 130 -13.69 -16.00 -4.92
CA ALA A 130 -13.08 -16.75 -3.82
C ALA A 130 -11.62 -17.11 -4.13
N VAL A 131 -10.83 -17.28 -3.07
CA VAL A 131 -9.42 -17.69 -3.15
C VAL A 131 -9.13 -18.78 -2.12
N THR A 132 -8.32 -19.77 -2.50
CA THR A 132 -7.73 -20.74 -1.57
C THR A 132 -6.27 -20.40 -1.39
N LEU A 133 -5.83 -20.27 -0.14
CA LEU A 133 -4.49 -19.80 0.21
C LEU A 133 -4.05 -20.37 1.56
N PRO A 134 -2.74 -20.39 1.87
CA PRO A 134 -2.24 -20.74 3.19
C PRO A 134 -2.92 -19.93 4.30
N ALA A 135 -3.35 -20.60 5.37
CA ALA A 135 -4.04 -19.94 6.50
C ALA A 135 -3.22 -18.79 7.09
N ALA A 136 -1.88 -18.87 7.06
CA ALA A 136 -0.99 -17.81 7.52
C ALA A 136 -1.12 -16.47 6.75
N GLN A 137 -1.72 -16.49 5.54
CA GLN A 137 -2.02 -15.26 4.79
C GLN A 137 -3.35 -14.61 5.24
N ALA A 138 -4.21 -15.30 5.98
CA ALA A 138 -5.50 -14.80 6.44
C ALA A 138 -5.38 -14.28 7.88
N VAL A 139 -5.36 -12.96 8.06
CA VAL A 139 -5.31 -12.34 9.38
C VAL A 139 -6.74 -12.16 9.89
N ARG A 140 -7.07 -12.89 10.97
CA ARG A 140 -8.38 -12.83 11.61
C ARG A 140 -8.67 -11.45 12.19
N LEU A 141 -9.90 -11.00 12.01
CA LEU A 141 -10.44 -9.71 12.46
C LEU A 141 -11.65 -9.93 13.37
N PRO A 142 -11.98 -8.99 14.28
CA PRO A 142 -13.25 -8.97 15.00
C PRO A 142 -14.46 -9.05 14.05
N ALA A 143 -15.55 -9.66 14.52
CA ALA A 143 -16.73 -9.93 13.71
C ALA A 143 -17.43 -8.66 13.18
N GLU A 144 -17.29 -7.55 13.90
CA GLU A 144 -17.85 -6.24 13.56
C GLU A 144 -16.98 -5.40 12.60
N THR A 145 -15.77 -5.86 12.28
CA THR A 145 -14.83 -5.10 11.43
C THR A 145 -15.43 -4.82 10.06
N ASP A 146 -15.39 -3.56 9.63
CA ASP A 146 -15.75 -3.19 8.26
C ASP A 146 -14.73 -3.77 7.28
N LEU A 147 -15.19 -4.65 6.37
CA LEU A 147 -14.33 -5.32 5.39
C LEU A 147 -13.80 -4.35 4.32
N ALA A 148 -14.51 -3.27 4.00
CA ALA A 148 -14.00 -2.26 3.08
C ALA A 148 -12.78 -1.56 3.69
N LEU A 149 -12.84 -1.19 4.96
CA LEU A 149 -11.68 -0.60 5.64
C LEU A 149 -10.57 -1.64 5.84
N ALA A 150 -10.90 -2.89 6.17
CA ALA A 150 -9.94 -3.97 6.34
C ALA A 150 -9.12 -4.28 5.08
N ALA A 151 -9.68 -4.07 3.88
CA ALA A 151 -8.94 -4.22 2.62
C ALA A 151 -7.77 -3.22 2.49
N MET A 152 -7.78 -2.12 3.26
CA MET A 152 -6.68 -1.15 3.30
C MET A 152 -5.51 -1.58 4.20
N SER A 153 -5.55 -2.78 4.78
CA SER A 153 -4.45 -3.31 5.61
C SER A 153 -3.14 -3.44 4.83
N GLU A 154 -3.22 -3.79 3.55
CA GLU A 154 -2.04 -3.94 2.71
C GLU A 154 -1.31 -2.60 2.51
N PRO A 155 -1.92 -1.55 1.95
CA PRO A 155 -1.21 -0.28 1.75
C PRO A 155 -0.83 0.40 3.09
N LEU A 156 -1.60 0.21 4.16
CA LEU A 156 -1.20 0.70 5.49
C LEU A 156 0.04 -0.04 6.00
N ALA A 157 0.18 -1.35 5.74
CA ALA A 157 1.36 -2.11 6.13
C ALA A 157 2.63 -1.59 5.46
N VAL A 158 2.56 -1.18 4.18
CA VAL A 158 3.67 -0.50 3.49
C VAL A 158 4.10 0.77 4.22
N CYS A 159 3.13 1.57 4.65
CA CYS A 159 3.41 2.82 5.37
C CYS A 159 3.95 2.58 6.77
N LEU A 160 3.41 1.59 7.50
CA LEU A 160 3.93 1.20 8.81
C LEU A 160 5.37 0.67 8.72
N HIS A 161 5.71 -0.08 7.66
CA HIS A 161 7.07 -0.54 7.40
C HIS A 161 8.04 0.63 7.18
N ALA A 162 7.63 1.60 6.35
CA ALA A 162 8.42 2.82 6.13
C ALA A 162 8.67 3.59 7.43
N VAL A 163 7.62 3.75 8.25
CA VAL A 163 7.70 4.45 9.55
C VAL A 163 8.56 3.67 10.54
N ALA A 164 8.42 2.35 10.62
CA ALA A 164 9.26 1.49 11.48
C ALA A 164 10.74 1.61 11.11
N GLY A 165 11.06 1.66 9.81
CA GLY A 165 12.42 1.88 9.31
C GLY A 165 13.02 3.24 9.69
N ALA A 166 12.19 4.26 9.95
CA ALA A 166 12.64 5.56 10.43
C ALA A 166 12.99 5.59 11.93
N GLY A 167 12.60 4.56 12.68
CA GLY A 167 12.79 4.48 14.13
C GLY A 167 11.78 5.36 14.89
N SER A 168 12.12 5.78 16.11
CA SER A 168 11.21 6.60 16.94
C SER A 168 10.89 7.95 16.29
N LEU A 169 9.62 8.29 16.19
CA LEU A 169 9.15 9.61 15.73
C LEU A 169 8.73 10.54 16.88
N ILE A 170 8.83 10.10 18.13
CA ILE A 170 8.48 10.92 19.29
C ILE A 170 9.35 12.19 19.30
N GLY A 171 8.70 13.35 19.40
CA GLY A 171 9.34 14.66 19.41
C GLY A 171 9.97 15.07 18.08
N LYS A 172 9.61 14.40 16.96
CA LYS A 172 10.16 14.72 15.64
C LYS A 172 9.17 15.46 14.78
N ARG A 173 9.71 16.39 14.00
CA ARG A 173 9.01 17.03 12.89
C ARG A 173 9.21 16.21 11.62
N VAL A 174 8.08 15.80 11.05
CA VAL A 174 8.02 14.93 9.86
C VAL A 174 7.48 15.72 8.68
N LEU A 175 8.10 15.55 7.50
CA LEU A 175 7.52 15.95 6.22
C LEU A 175 7.08 14.71 5.46
N VAL A 176 5.82 14.70 5.00
CA VAL A 176 5.33 13.74 4.01
C VAL A 176 5.22 14.48 2.67
N SER A 177 6.04 14.10 1.71
CA SER A 177 6.09 14.67 0.36
C SER A 177 5.34 13.77 -0.62
N GLY A 178 4.25 14.29 -1.20
CA GLY A 178 3.28 13.51 -1.97
C GLY A 178 2.16 12.97 -1.08
N CYS A 179 0.95 13.50 -1.26
CA CYS A 179 -0.25 13.22 -0.45
C CYS A 179 -1.26 12.32 -1.17
N GLY A 180 -0.79 11.43 -2.07
CA GLY A 180 -1.60 10.34 -2.59
C GLY A 180 -1.96 9.32 -1.48
N PRO A 181 -2.61 8.19 -1.83
CA PRO A 181 -3.03 7.19 -0.82
C PRO A 181 -1.91 6.76 0.13
N ILE A 182 -0.71 6.49 -0.39
CA ILE A 182 0.46 6.10 0.41
C ILE A 182 0.91 7.24 1.33
N GLY A 183 0.96 8.49 0.81
CA GLY A 183 1.34 9.64 1.65
C GLY A 183 0.35 9.88 2.79
N CYS A 184 -0.95 9.82 2.51
CA CYS A 184 -1.98 9.98 3.55
C CYS A 184 -1.95 8.84 4.58
N LEU A 185 -1.74 7.59 4.15
CA LEU A 185 -1.55 6.47 5.08
C LEU A 185 -0.23 6.60 5.88
N THR A 186 0.81 7.21 5.29
CA THR A 186 2.06 7.51 6.00
C THR A 186 1.85 8.60 7.06
N ILE A 187 1.00 9.61 6.81
CA ILE A 187 0.61 10.61 7.82
C ILE A 187 -0.04 9.91 9.01
N LEU A 188 -1.02 9.03 8.78
CA LEU A 188 -1.68 8.25 9.83
C LEU A 188 -0.68 7.38 10.61
N ALA A 189 0.22 6.68 9.91
CA ALA A 189 1.25 5.83 10.52
C ALA A 189 2.25 6.66 11.35
N ALA A 190 2.71 7.81 10.84
CA ALA A 190 3.63 8.71 11.54
C ALA A 190 2.98 9.31 12.79
N ARG A 191 1.70 9.68 12.72
CA ARG A 191 0.93 10.14 13.88
C ARG A 191 0.82 9.06 14.94
N ALA A 192 0.48 7.84 14.55
CA ALA A 192 0.42 6.69 15.45
C ALA A 192 1.79 6.34 16.09
N ALA A 193 2.90 6.65 15.40
CA ALA A 193 4.27 6.48 15.89
C ALA A 193 4.77 7.65 16.74
N GLY A 194 3.95 8.67 17.02
CA GLY A 194 4.23 9.77 17.95
C GLY A 194 4.95 10.97 17.32
N ALA A 195 4.84 11.20 16.01
CA ALA A 195 5.35 12.42 15.39
C ALA A 195 4.73 13.67 16.04
N GLU A 196 5.59 14.64 16.40
CA GLU A 196 5.17 15.88 17.07
C GLU A 196 4.46 16.83 16.11
N GLU A 197 5.05 17.05 14.95
CA GLU A 197 4.48 17.86 13.88
C GLU A 197 4.58 17.13 12.56
N ILE A 198 3.48 17.04 11.81
CA ILE A 198 3.44 16.46 10.47
C ILE A 198 3.10 17.55 9.46
N VAL A 199 4.08 17.87 8.63
CA VAL A 199 3.92 18.74 7.46
C VAL A 199 3.66 17.84 6.26
N ALA A 200 2.69 18.17 5.43
CA ALA A 200 2.39 17.45 4.20
C ALA A 200 2.51 18.40 3.01
N SER A 201 3.10 17.94 1.91
CA SER A 201 3.23 18.75 0.68
C SER A 201 2.79 17.98 -0.54
N ASP A 202 2.07 18.67 -1.43
CA ASP A 202 1.61 18.15 -2.73
C ASP A 202 1.37 19.32 -3.69
N ILE A 203 1.12 18.99 -4.96
CA ILE A 203 0.72 19.93 -6.01
C ILE A 203 -0.78 19.87 -6.32
N ALA A 204 -1.51 18.89 -5.74
CA ALA A 204 -2.92 18.65 -6.01
C ALA A 204 -3.78 19.02 -4.78
N ALA A 205 -4.65 20.02 -4.93
CA ALA A 205 -5.52 20.47 -3.86
C ALA A 205 -6.40 19.36 -3.22
N PRO A 206 -6.96 18.38 -3.99
CA PRO A 206 -7.68 17.27 -3.39
C PRO A 206 -6.80 16.36 -2.49
N ALA A 207 -5.54 16.13 -2.89
CA ALA A 207 -4.59 15.37 -2.09
C ALA A 207 -4.24 16.09 -0.78
N LEU A 208 -4.07 17.41 -0.82
CA LEU A 208 -3.85 18.25 0.37
C LEU A 208 -5.06 18.28 1.30
N ALA A 209 -6.27 18.28 0.75
CA ALA A 209 -7.50 18.18 1.54
C ALA A 209 -7.57 16.83 2.29
N ALA A 210 -7.23 15.74 1.61
CA ALA A 210 -7.16 14.42 2.23
C ALA A 210 -6.05 14.35 3.30
N ALA A 211 -4.87 14.90 3.04
CA ALA A 211 -3.78 14.97 4.02
C ALA A 211 -4.21 15.71 5.30
N ARG A 212 -4.95 16.80 5.16
CA ARG A 212 -5.53 17.53 6.31
C ARG A 212 -6.56 16.68 7.04
N ALA A 213 -7.44 15.98 6.32
CA ALA A 213 -8.47 15.12 6.91
C ALA A 213 -7.89 13.95 7.71
N VAL A 214 -6.71 13.43 7.32
CA VAL A 214 -6.02 12.34 8.05
C VAL A 214 -5.02 12.85 9.08
N GLY A 215 -5.00 14.14 9.41
CA GLY A 215 -4.30 14.68 10.58
C GLY A 215 -2.91 15.27 10.31
N ALA A 216 -2.62 15.75 9.09
CA ALA A 216 -1.48 16.64 8.88
C ALA A 216 -1.70 17.97 9.60
N ASP A 217 -0.71 18.43 10.38
CA ASP A 217 -0.79 19.70 11.12
C ASP A 217 -0.68 20.90 10.17
N ARG A 218 0.11 20.74 9.11
CA ARG A 218 0.28 21.75 8.06
C ARG A 218 0.27 21.10 6.70
N VAL A 219 -0.38 21.76 5.73
CA VAL A 219 -0.36 21.34 4.33
C VAL A 219 0.17 22.47 3.46
N LEU A 220 1.05 22.13 2.53
CA LEU A 220 1.77 23.04 1.64
C LEU A 220 1.38 22.73 0.21
N ASP A 221 0.74 23.70 -0.46
CA ASP A 221 0.38 23.62 -1.88
C ASP A 221 1.55 24.14 -2.73
N LEU A 222 2.37 23.21 -3.23
CA LEU A 222 3.55 23.56 -4.01
C LEU A 222 3.22 23.97 -5.46
N ALA A 223 1.98 23.81 -5.90
CA ALA A 223 1.52 24.37 -7.18
C ALA A 223 1.16 25.87 -7.06
N ALA A 224 0.48 26.24 -5.96
CA ALA A 224 0.11 27.62 -5.66
C ALA A 224 1.30 28.42 -5.09
N GLU A 225 2.09 27.78 -4.21
CA GLU A 225 3.23 28.40 -3.50
C GLU A 225 4.47 27.51 -3.63
N PRO A 226 5.21 27.57 -4.75
CA PRO A 226 6.40 26.73 -4.98
C PRO A 226 7.49 26.87 -3.90
N GLU A 227 7.53 28.01 -3.21
CA GLU A 227 8.50 28.34 -2.16
C GLU A 227 8.01 28.01 -0.74
N ALA A 228 6.84 27.36 -0.58
CA ALA A 228 6.28 27.06 0.73
C ALA A 228 7.19 26.16 1.62
N LEU A 229 8.15 25.46 1.03
CA LEU A 229 9.16 24.68 1.74
C LEU A 229 10.36 25.52 2.21
N GLU A 230 10.60 26.73 1.69
CA GLU A 230 11.81 27.52 2.02
C GLU A 230 11.95 27.84 3.52
N PRO A 231 10.86 28.14 4.29
CA PRO A 231 10.98 28.35 5.73
C PRO A 231 11.51 27.11 6.48
N PHE A 232 11.32 25.92 5.92
CA PHE A 232 11.86 24.67 6.50
C PHE A 232 13.29 24.39 6.09
N ALA A 233 13.81 25.06 5.05
CA ALA A 233 15.20 24.95 4.59
C ALA A 233 16.14 25.95 5.28
N GLU A 234 15.59 26.94 6.00
CA GLU A 234 16.39 27.96 6.69
C GLU A 234 17.42 27.35 7.67
N GLY A 235 18.55 28.01 7.79
CA GLY A 235 19.69 27.53 8.57
C GLY A 235 20.30 26.29 7.93
N LYS A 236 20.14 25.14 8.55
CA LYS A 236 20.62 23.83 8.01
C LYS A 236 19.48 22.84 7.78
N GLY A 237 18.23 23.36 7.72
CA GLY A 237 17.02 22.54 7.66
C GLY A 237 16.36 22.34 9.01
N ARG A 238 15.05 22.09 9.01
CA ARG A 238 14.20 22.03 10.21
C ARG A 238 13.40 20.74 10.36
N ILE A 239 13.46 19.85 9.36
CA ILE A 239 12.75 18.57 9.33
C ILE A 239 13.66 17.44 9.80
N ASP A 240 13.15 16.60 10.69
CA ASP A 240 13.88 15.43 11.21
C ASP A 240 13.85 14.25 10.26
N VAL A 241 12.64 13.95 9.76
CA VAL A 241 12.36 12.81 8.87
C VAL A 241 11.49 13.25 7.73
N VAL A 242 11.87 12.86 6.53
CA VAL A 242 11.03 13.01 5.34
C VAL A 242 10.60 11.63 4.84
N PHE A 243 9.31 11.44 4.61
CA PHE A 243 8.78 10.32 3.82
C PHE A 243 8.47 10.85 2.42
N GLU A 244 9.26 10.42 1.43
CA GLU A 244 9.04 10.79 0.04
C GLU A 244 8.13 9.73 -0.61
N CYS A 245 6.87 10.09 -0.83
CA CYS A 245 5.80 9.20 -1.31
C CYS A 245 5.35 9.50 -2.75
N SER A 246 5.87 10.57 -3.37
CA SER A 246 5.47 10.97 -4.72
C SER A 246 6.22 10.23 -5.83
N GLY A 247 7.49 9.86 -5.58
CA GLY A 247 8.40 9.35 -6.59
C GLY A 247 8.86 10.41 -7.59
N ALA A 248 8.55 11.70 -7.38
CA ALA A 248 8.89 12.77 -8.28
C ALA A 248 10.29 13.34 -7.96
N PRO A 249 11.24 13.39 -8.94
CA PRO A 249 12.58 13.91 -8.69
C PRO A 249 12.62 15.31 -8.08
N PRO A 250 11.80 16.30 -8.50
CA PRO A 250 11.81 17.61 -7.85
C PRO A 250 11.40 17.56 -6.38
N ALA A 251 10.44 16.71 -6.02
CA ALA A 251 9.97 16.55 -4.65
C ALA A 251 11.05 15.93 -3.75
N LEU A 252 11.76 14.90 -4.25
CA LEU A 252 12.87 14.29 -3.53
C LEU A 252 14.01 15.30 -3.31
N LEU A 253 14.37 16.09 -4.32
CA LEU A 253 15.43 17.10 -4.20
C LEU A 253 15.03 18.23 -3.24
N ALA A 254 13.78 18.69 -3.27
CA ALA A 254 13.27 19.68 -2.33
C ALA A 254 13.26 19.12 -0.89
N ALA A 255 12.87 17.87 -0.71
CA ALA A 255 12.89 17.18 0.57
C ALA A 255 14.29 17.12 1.20
N LEU A 256 15.33 16.90 0.42
CA LEU A 256 16.72 16.91 0.92
C LEU A 256 17.15 18.28 1.44
N ARG A 257 16.59 19.38 0.93
CA ARG A 257 16.96 20.75 1.35
C ARG A 257 16.43 21.05 2.75
N VAL A 258 15.24 20.56 3.11
CA VAL A 258 14.57 20.87 4.38
C VAL A 258 15.04 19.99 5.56
N LEU A 259 15.76 18.90 5.29
CA LEU A 259 16.30 18.03 6.34
C LEU A 259 17.39 18.75 7.15
N ARG A 260 17.30 18.65 8.48
CA ARG A 260 18.36 19.10 9.38
C ARG A 260 19.58 18.16 9.29
N PRO A 261 20.77 18.55 9.81
CA PRO A 261 21.89 17.62 9.94
C PRO A 261 21.50 16.32 10.66
N GLN A 262 22.00 15.19 10.15
CA GLN A 262 21.68 13.82 10.58
C GLN A 262 20.20 13.44 10.37
N GLY A 263 19.43 14.23 9.62
CA GLY A 263 18.06 13.90 9.23
C GLY A 263 17.99 12.67 8.33
N LEU A 264 16.80 12.11 8.21
CA LEU A 264 16.53 10.90 7.44
C LEU A 264 15.52 11.18 6.33
N LEU A 265 15.84 10.80 5.09
CA LEU A 265 14.87 10.66 4.01
C LEU A 265 14.56 9.18 3.80
N VAL A 266 13.30 8.82 3.92
CA VAL A 266 12.75 7.51 3.57
C VAL A 266 12.07 7.62 2.20
N ALA A 267 12.63 6.98 1.19
CA ALA A 267 12.05 6.92 -0.15
C ALA A 267 11.05 5.76 -0.22
N VAL A 268 9.79 6.07 -0.42
CA VAL A 268 8.65 5.15 -0.52
C VAL A 268 8.08 5.17 -1.94
N GLY A 269 8.01 6.36 -2.54
CA GLY A 269 7.51 6.55 -3.90
C GLY A 269 8.44 5.94 -4.95
N LEU A 270 7.85 5.27 -5.94
CA LEU A 270 8.60 4.75 -7.09
C LEU A 270 8.67 5.82 -8.18
N GLY A 271 9.87 6.18 -8.59
CA GLY A 271 10.14 7.21 -9.60
C GLY A 271 11.27 6.83 -10.56
N PRO A 272 11.60 7.69 -11.52
CA PRO A 272 12.75 7.54 -12.38
C PRO A 272 14.07 7.76 -11.62
N GLU A 273 15.19 7.49 -12.29
CA GLU A 273 16.51 7.82 -11.78
C GLU A 273 16.65 9.33 -11.54
N VAL A 274 17.35 9.69 -10.45
CA VAL A 274 17.59 11.07 -10.03
C VAL A 274 19.04 11.27 -9.64
N ALA A 275 19.66 12.38 -10.09
CA ALA A 275 20.98 12.80 -9.65
C ALA A 275 20.90 13.42 -8.25
N LEU A 276 21.68 12.91 -7.30
CA LEU A 276 21.68 13.39 -5.92
C LEU A 276 22.82 14.37 -5.64
N PRO A 277 22.61 15.41 -4.82
CA PRO A 277 23.64 16.37 -4.42
C PRO A 277 24.53 15.77 -3.31
N VAL A 278 25.40 14.82 -3.65
CA VAL A 278 26.19 14.02 -2.70
C VAL A 278 26.98 14.88 -1.72
N THR A 279 27.60 15.99 -2.19
CA THR A 279 28.31 16.92 -1.30
C THR A 279 27.43 17.48 -0.19
N ALA A 280 26.17 17.82 -0.50
CA ALA A 280 25.23 18.32 0.49
C ALA A 280 24.78 17.21 1.49
N LEU A 281 24.68 15.97 1.03
CA LEU A 281 24.41 14.82 1.90
C LEU A 281 25.55 14.61 2.89
N VAL A 282 26.79 14.60 2.41
CA VAL A 282 27.99 14.43 3.25
C VAL A 282 28.13 15.56 4.26
N ALA A 283 27.99 16.81 3.82
CA ALA A 283 28.18 17.98 4.69
C ALA A 283 27.17 18.09 5.83
N ARG A 284 26.02 17.41 5.72
CA ARG A 284 24.95 17.40 6.74
C ARG A 284 24.71 15.99 7.31
N GLU A 285 25.52 14.99 6.95
CA GLU A 285 25.36 13.60 7.40
C GLU A 285 23.92 13.07 7.18
N ILE A 286 23.31 13.44 6.04
CA ILE A 286 21.93 13.01 5.73
C ILE A 286 21.91 11.52 5.44
N ARG A 287 20.97 10.82 6.04
CA ARG A 287 20.69 9.41 5.76
C ARG A 287 19.62 9.31 4.68
N LEU A 288 19.86 8.46 3.67
CA LEU A 288 18.89 8.10 2.64
C LEU A 288 18.59 6.61 2.73
N GLN A 289 17.32 6.26 2.88
CA GLN A 289 16.85 4.90 3.05
C GLN A 289 15.68 4.61 2.11
N GLY A 290 15.73 3.48 1.39
CA GLY A 290 14.56 2.97 0.67
C GLY A 290 13.63 2.20 1.61
N SER A 291 12.34 2.18 1.29
CA SER A 291 11.35 1.32 1.93
C SER A 291 10.64 0.49 0.88
N PHE A 292 10.54 -0.82 1.09
CA PHE A 292 9.98 -1.73 0.10
C PHE A 292 9.01 -2.72 0.74
N ARG A 293 7.72 -2.68 0.32
CA ARG A 293 6.69 -3.58 0.81
C ARG A 293 6.56 -3.56 2.33
N PHE A 294 6.34 -4.73 2.94
CA PHE A 294 6.16 -4.96 4.38
C PHE A 294 6.47 -6.42 4.71
N ASP A 295 6.54 -6.72 6.00
CA ASP A 295 6.62 -8.08 6.54
C ASP A 295 5.60 -8.26 7.68
N ALA A 296 6.01 -8.22 8.92
CA ALA A 296 5.15 -8.38 10.10
C ALA A 296 4.13 -7.23 10.27
N GLU A 297 4.35 -6.10 9.61
CA GLU A 297 3.48 -4.92 9.69
C GLU A 297 2.08 -5.17 9.15
N PHE A 298 1.87 -6.18 8.27
CA PHE A 298 0.54 -6.49 7.75
C PHE A 298 -0.48 -6.82 8.85
N ALA A 299 -0.11 -7.73 9.75
CA ALA A 299 -0.97 -8.10 10.86
C ALA A 299 -1.19 -6.92 11.85
N THR A 300 -0.19 -6.03 11.98
CA THR A 300 -0.30 -4.82 12.79
C THR A 300 -1.26 -3.82 12.15
N ALA A 301 -1.17 -3.60 10.83
CA ALA A 301 -2.08 -2.75 10.06
C ALA A 301 -3.53 -3.23 10.19
N ALA A 302 -3.76 -4.53 9.96
CA ALA A 302 -5.10 -5.13 10.05
C ALA A 302 -5.73 -4.93 11.44
N ARG A 303 -4.95 -5.19 12.51
CA ARG A 303 -5.42 -4.95 13.90
C ARG A 303 -5.61 -3.47 14.23
N ALA A 304 -4.77 -2.58 13.70
CA ALA A 304 -4.88 -1.14 13.95
C ALA A 304 -6.16 -0.56 13.31
N ILE A 305 -6.49 -0.99 12.08
CA ILE A 305 -7.75 -0.63 11.42
C ILE A 305 -8.94 -1.20 12.19
N ALA A 306 -8.94 -2.51 12.47
CA ALA A 306 -10.06 -3.19 13.12
C ALA A 306 -10.37 -2.64 14.52
N SER A 307 -9.35 -2.16 15.24
CA SER A 307 -9.54 -1.54 16.57
C SER A 307 -9.83 -0.04 16.53
N GLY A 308 -9.87 0.58 15.35
CA GLY A 308 -10.05 2.03 15.21
C GLY A 308 -8.85 2.87 15.67
N ARG A 309 -7.70 2.25 15.98
CA ARG A 309 -6.49 3.00 16.37
C ARG A 309 -5.92 3.80 15.21
N ILE A 310 -6.11 3.32 13.99
CA ILE A 310 -5.79 4.05 12.75
C ILE A 310 -7.07 4.07 11.93
N ASP A 311 -7.67 5.25 11.82
CA ASP A 311 -8.87 5.45 11.00
C ASP A 311 -8.48 5.78 9.57
N VAL A 312 -8.68 4.82 8.67
CA VAL A 312 -8.42 4.95 7.24
C VAL A 312 -9.65 5.37 6.43
N SER A 313 -10.81 5.49 7.08
CA SER A 313 -12.09 5.78 6.42
C SER A 313 -12.11 7.08 5.61
N PRO A 314 -11.39 8.17 5.99
CA PRO A 314 -11.38 9.40 5.18
C PRO A 314 -10.77 9.22 3.78
N LEU A 315 -10.01 8.14 3.57
CA LEU A 315 -9.35 7.87 2.29
C LEU A 315 -10.22 7.04 1.34
N LEU A 316 -11.24 6.34 1.83
CA LEU A 316 -12.11 5.52 1.00
C LEU A 316 -13.11 6.40 0.24
N THR A 317 -12.79 6.69 -1.01
CA THR A 317 -13.63 7.57 -1.84
C THR A 317 -14.89 6.86 -2.32
N ARG A 318 -14.76 5.62 -2.81
CA ARG A 318 -15.89 4.89 -3.38
C ARG A 318 -15.66 3.38 -3.35
N VAL A 319 -16.75 2.66 -3.17
CA VAL A 319 -16.85 1.20 -3.40
C VAL A 319 -17.82 0.99 -4.55
N LEU A 320 -17.41 0.25 -5.58
CA LEU A 320 -18.26 -0.13 -6.71
C LEU A 320 -18.38 -1.65 -6.80
N PRO A 321 -19.50 -2.19 -7.25
CA PRO A 321 -19.63 -3.63 -7.49
C PRO A 321 -18.65 -4.09 -8.58
N VAL A 322 -18.20 -5.34 -8.52
CA VAL A 322 -17.23 -5.88 -9.51
C VAL A 322 -17.76 -5.82 -10.95
N THR A 323 -19.05 -5.77 -11.15
CA THR A 323 -19.70 -5.59 -12.46
C THR A 323 -19.45 -4.20 -13.05
N GLU A 324 -19.08 -3.21 -12.23
CA GLU A 324 -18.73 -1.85 -12.63
C GLU A 324 -17.20 -1.61 -12.56
N ALA A 325 -16.41 -2.67 -12.73
CA ALA A 325 -14.96 -2.58 -12.58
C ALA A 325 -14.30 -1.59 -13.55
N ALA A 326 -14.83 -1.44 -14.77
CA ALA A 326 -14.33 -0.45 -15.72
C ALA A 326 -14.47 0.99 -15.18
N ASP A 327 -15.61 1.33 -14.58
CA ASP A 327 -15.86 2.63 -13.96
C ASP A 327 -15.00 2.81 -12.70
N ALA A 328 -14.79 1.73 -11.93
CA ALA A 328 -13.91 1.74 -10.77
C ALA A 328 -12.45 2.06 -11.16
N PHE A 329 -11.92 1.43 -12.21
CA PHE A 329 -10.58 1.69 -12.73
C PHE A 329 -10.46 3.10 -13.34
N ALA A 330 -11.48 3.56 -14.06
CA ALA A 330 -11.52 4.93 -14.58
C ALA A 330 -11.50 5.95 -13.43
N LEU A 331 -12.31 5.77 -12.39
CA LEU A 331 -12.33 6.64 -11.21
C LEU A 331 -11.00 6.59 -10.45
N ALA A 332 -10.43 5.41 -10.22
CA ALA A 332 -9.14 5.24 -9.53
C ALA A 332 -7.96 5.88 -10.29
N SER A 333 -8.07 6.00 -11.62
CA SER A 333 -7.08 6.65 -12.46
C SER A 333 -7.13 8.18 -12.35
N ASP A 334 -8.25 8.74 -11.94
CA ASP A 334 -8.44 10.19 -11.79
C ASP A 334 -8.09 10.64 -10.37
N LYS A 335 -6.82 10.98 -10.17
CA LYS A 335 -6.29 11.47 -8.88
C LYS A 335 -6.91 12.77 -8.38
N SER A 336 -7.64 13.50 -9.24
CA SER A 336 -8.35 14.72 -8.85
C SER A 336 -9.68 14.41 -8.17
N ARG A 337 -10.23 13.18 -8.35
CA ARG A 337 -11.55 12.78 -7.88
C ARG A 337 -11.53 11.67 -6.83
N ALA A 338 -10.46 10.89 -6.76
CA ALA A 338 -10.43 9.75 -5.87
C ALA A 338 -9.07 9.54 -5.20
N MET A 339 -9.12 9.15 -3.92
CA MET A 339 -7.96 8.68 -3.16
C MET A 339 -7.88 7.16 -3.21
N LYS A 340 -8.85 6.45 -2.66
CA LYS A 340 -8.94 4.99 -2.72
C LYS A 340 -10.30 4.58 -3.28
N VAL A 341 -10.28 3.81 -4.34
CA VAL A 341 -11.46 3.15 -4.92
C VAL A 341 -11.36 1.67 -4.68
N GLN A 342 -12.47 1.05 -4.34
CA GLN A 342 -12.55 -0.38 -4.10
C GLN A 342 -13.61 -1.04 -4.98
N ILE A 343 -13.43 -2.34 -5.20
CA ILE A 343 -14.35 -3.23 -5.86
C ILE A 343 -14.97 -4.14 -4.81
N ALA A 344 -16.32 -4.23 -4.79
CA ALA A 344 -17.05 -5.15 -3.96
C ALA A 344 -17.45 -6.41 -4.76
N PHE A 345 -17.22 -7.56 -4.18
CA PHE A 345 -17.71 -8.83 -4.67
C PHE A 345 -19.03 -9.18 -3.98
N PRO A 346 -19.97 -9.87 -4.65
CA PRO A 346 -21.19 -10.30 -4.02
C PRO A 346 -20.88 -11.22 -2.82
N PRO A 347 -21.69 -11.19 -1.77
CA PRO A 347 -21.54 -12.12 -0.65
C PRO A 347 -21.59 -13.56 -1.14
N PRO A 348 -20.92 -14.51 -0.44
CA PRO A 348 -20.86 -15.92 -0.80
C PRO A 348 -22.22 -16.61 -0.74
#